data_6a2182a2c7611bdae8873b83bab20e21
#
_entry.id   6a2182a2c7611bdae8873b83bab20e21
#
_cell.length_a   1.000
_cell.length_b   1.000
_cell.length_c   1.000
_cell.angle_alpha   90.00
_cell.angle_beta   90.00
_cell.angle_gamma   90.00
#
_symmetry.space_group_name_H-M   'P 1'
#
loop_
_entity.id
_entity.type
_entity.pdbx_description
1 polymer ?
#
loop_
_entity_poly.entity_id
_entity_poly.type
_entity_poly.pdbx_seq_one_letter_code
_entity_poly.pdbx_strand_id
1 'polypeptide(L)'
;MLFHLTWQFIDMDEAGLRRNLRVFEGWQPPPGAEFKGFYGFTDGSGGVALIEVDSAATLARTTATWTPWARFTATPIIPIEETAGIAGEAVAFRDSVS
;
A
#
# COMPACT_ATOMS: atom_id res chain seq x y z
N MET A 1 1.21 5.49 10.67
CA MET A 1 1.78 5.97 9.40
C MET A 1 0.91 5.51 8.25
N LEU A 2 0.57 6.42 7.36
CA LEU A 2 -0.32 6.14 6.23
C LEU A 2 0.48 5.74 5.00
N PHE A 3 0.06 4.67 4.32
CA PHE A 3 0.69 4.19 3.09
C PHE A 3 -0.31 4.13 1.95
N HIS A 4 0.18 4.46 0.76
CA HIS A 4 -0.44 4.14 -0.50
C HIS A 4 0.15 2.80 -0.94
N LEU A 5 -0.69 1.78 -0.99
CA LEU A 5 -0.28 0.42 -1.32
C LEU A 5 -0.92 0.03 -2.64
N THR A 6 -0.10 -0.39 -3.59
CA THR A 6 -0.60 -1.00 -4.82
C THR A 6 -0.11 -2.42 -4.92
N TRP A 7 -0.87 -3.26 -5.59
CA TRP A 7 -0.44 -4.63 -5.89
C TRP A 7 -0.79 -4.97 -7.33
N GLN A 8 0.02 -5.85 -7.89
CA GLN A 8 -0.17 -6.39 -9.22
C GLN A 8 -0.05 -7.90 -9.12
N PHE A 9 -1.05 -8.61 -9.60
CA PHE A 9 -1.01 -10.07 -9.66
C PHE A 9 0.05 -10.54 -10.66
N ILE A 10 0.72 -11.65 -10.31
CA ILE A 10 1.78 -12.27 -11.12
C ILE A 10 1.41 -13.73 -11.37
N ASP A 11 1.57 -14.16 -12.63
CA ASP A 11 1.44 -15.57 -13.02
C ASP A 11 0.24 -16.29 -12.41
N MET A 12 -0.90 -15.61 -12.35
CA MET A 12 -2.11 -16.12 -11.74
C MET A 12 -2.87 -17.00 -12.73
N ASP A 13 -2.79 -18.32 -12.53
CA ASP A 13 -3.63 -19.26 -13.25
C ASP A 13 -5.00 -19.44 -12.55
N GLU A 14 -5.86 -20.26 -13.13
CA GLU A 14 -7.19 -20.50 -12.57
C GLU A 14 -7.12 -21.10 -11.16
N ALA A 15 -6.23 -22.07 -10.94
CA ALA A 15 -6.06 -22.70 -9.62
C ALA A 15 -5.54 -21.69 -8.59
N GLY A 16 -4.59 -20.84 -8.97
CA GLY A 16 -4.06 -19.78 -8.13
C GLY A 16 -5.14 -18.77 -7.76
N LEU A 17 -5.95 -18.37 -8.74
CA LEU A 17 -7.07 -17.45 -8.49
C LEU A 17 -8.08 -18.03 -7.49
N ARG A 18 -8.47 -19.30 -7.65
CA ARG A 18 -9.38 -19.96 -6.74
C ARG A 18 -8.80 -20.02 -5.32
N ARG A 19 -7.53 -20.34 -5.20
CA ARG A 19 -6.85 -20.38 -3.91
C ARG A 19 -6.79 -19.00 -3.26
N ASN A 20 -6.44 -17.99 -4.03
CA ASN A 20 -6.39 -16.59 -3.57
C ASN A 20 -7.74 -16.14 -3.02
N LEU A 21 -8.84 -16.44 -3.74
CA LEU A 21 -10.19 -16.06 -3.30
C LEU A 21 -10.58 -16.75 -2.01
N ARG A 22 -10.24 -18.05 -1.84
CA ARG A 22 -10.52 -18.77 -0.59
C ARG A 22 -9.75 -18.19 0.59
N VAL A 23 -8.48 -17.82 0.39
CA VAL A 23 -7.67 -17.19 1.43
C VAL A 23 -8.27 -15.84 1.81
N PHE A 24 -8.70 -15.06 0.83
CA PHE A 24 -9.32 -13.76 1.08
C PHE A 24 -10.60 -13.87 1.93
N GLU A 25 -11.41 -14.88 1.69
CA GLU A 25 -12.63 -15.11 2.48
C GLU A 25 -12.36 -15.27 3.98
N GLY A 26 -11.22 -15.88 4.34
CA GLY A 26 -10.85 -16.11 5.74
C GLY A 26 -9.88 -15.09 6.32
N TRP A 27 -9.47 -14.10 5.52
CA TRP A 27 -8.44 -13.16 5.94
C TRP A 27 -9.00 -11.96 6.68
N GLN A 28 -8.26 -11.53 7.70
CA GLN A 28 -8.51 -10.30 8.44
C GLN A 28 -7.21 -9.47 8.44
N PRO A 29 -7.30 -8.15 8.35
CA PRO A 29 -6.11 -7.31 8.55
C PRO A 29 -5.47 -7.60 9.91
N PRO A 30 -4.14 -7.60 10.00
CA PRO A 30 -3.48 -7.80 11.30
C PRO A 30 -3.79 -6.65 12.26
N PRO A 31 -3.71 -6.90 13.58
CA PRO A 31 -3.83 -5.82 14.57
C PRO A 31 -2.86 -4.69 14.26
N GLY A 32 -3.31 -3.45 14.36
CA GLY A 32 -2.51 -2.27 14.05
C GLY A 32 -2.60 -1.80 12.61
N ALA A 33 -3.33 -2.52 11.75
CA ALA A 33 -3.59 -2.12 10.37
C ALA A 33 -5.05 -1.71 10.21
N GLU A 34 -5.29 -0.57 9.57
CA GLU A 34 -6.63 -0.08 9.28
C GLU A 34 -6.70 0.37 7.83
N PHE A 35 -7.58 -0.25 7.05
CA PHE A 35 -7.80 0.15 5.66
C PHE A 35 -8.70 1.39 5.62
N LYS A 36 -8.19 2.47 5.04
CA LYS A 36 -8.93 3.71 4.78
C LYS A 36 -9.56 3.71 3.40
N GLY A 37 -9.04 2.89 2.50
CA GLY A 37 -9.58 2.64 1.18
C GLY A 37 -9.04 1.32 0.68
N PHE A 38 -9.84 0.58 -0.10
CA PHE A 38 -9.45 -0.75 -0.56
C PHE A 38 -10.22 -1.04 -1.85
N TYR A 39 -9.52 -1.01 -2.99
CA TYR A 39 -10.15 -1.04 -4.30
C TYR A 39 -9.40 -1.97 -5.24
N GLY A 40 -10.14 -2.78 -5.99
CA GLY A 40 -9.59 -3.56 -7.10
C GLY A 40 -9.61 -2.75 -8.40
N PHE A 41 -8.62 -2.96 -9.26
CA PHE A 41 -8.67 -2.42 -10.62
C PHE A 41 -9.73 -3.18 -11.41
N THR A 42 -10.45 -2.47 -12.28
CA THR A 42 -11.58 -3.06 -13.03
C THR A 42 -11.17 -4.16 -14.00
N ASP A 43 -9.92 -4.17 -14.44
CA ASP A 43 -9.38 -5.22 -15.31
C ASP A 43 -8.89 -6.46 -14.56
N GLY A 44 -8.99 -6.48 -13.23
CA GLY A 44 -8.56 -7.61 -12.41
C GLY A 44 -7.06 -7.76 -12.24
N SER A 45 -6.25 -6.80 -12.70
CA SER A 45 -4.78 -6.91 -12.66
C SER A 45 -4.18 -6.71 -11.27
N GLY A 46 -4.93 -6.13 -10.34
CA GLY A 46 -4.46 -5.79 -9.01
C GLY A 46 -5.37 -4.78 -8.35
N GLY A 47 -4.80 -3.91 -7.53
CA GLY A 47 -5.59 -2.91 -6.85
C GLY A 47 -4.76 -1.89 -6.10
N VAL A 48 -5.46 -1.08 -5.31
CA VAL A 48 -4.87 -0.02 -4.50
C VAL A 48 -5.55 0.02 -3.14
N ALA A 49 -4.77 0.32 -2.11
CA ALA A 49 -5.29 0.57 -0.77
C ALA A 49 -4.63 1.79 -0.15
N LEU A 50 -5.39 2.49 0.67
CA LEU A 50 -4.85 3.45 1.64
C LEU A 50 -4.92 2.75 2.99
N ILE A 51 -3.77 2.59 3.64
CA ILE A 51 -3.68 1.81 4.87
C ILE A 51 -2.89 2.55 5.93
N GLU A 52 -3.50 2.67 7.11
CA GLU A 52 -2.83 3.18 8.30
C GLU A 52 -2.25 2.00 9.08
N VAL A 53 -0.95 2.06 9.40
CA VAL A 53 -0.29 1.00 10.17
C VAL A 53 0.50 1.61 11.32
N ASP A 54 0.57 0.86 12.41
CA ASP A 54 1.31 1.26 13.60
C ASP A 54 2.83 1.05 13.49
N SER A 55 3.26 0.18 12.57
CA SER A 55 4.69 -0.14 12.39
C SER A 55 4.95 -0.74 11.02
N ALA A 56 6.22 -0.72 10.61
CA ALA A 56 6.65 -1.39 9.39
C ALA A 56 6.39 -2.89 9.44
N ALA A 57 6.52 -3.51 10.62
CA ALA A 57 6.24 -4.94 10.78
C ALA A 57 4.76 -5.25 10.51
N THR A 58 3.86 -4.39 10.94
CA THR A 58 2.42 -4.55 10.66
C THR A 58 2.15 -4.47 9.15
N LEU A 59 2.82 -3.56 8.45
CA LEU A 59 2.71 -3.47 7.00
C LEU A 59 3.18 -4.76 6.33
N ALA A 60 4.33 -5.29 6.77
CA ALA A 60 4.86 -6.55 6.26
C ALA A 60 3.89 -7.71 6.49
N ARG A 61 3.26 -7.78 7.66
CA ARG A 61 2.25 -8.80 7.96
C ARG A 61 1.03 -8.66 7.07
N THR A 62 0.64 -7.45 6.72
CA THR A 62 -0.50 -7.18 5.85
C THR A 62 -0.28 -7.76 4.46
N THR A 63 0.93 -7.64 3.91
CA THR A 63 1.23 -8.08 2.54
C THR A 63 1.70 -9.52 2.47
N ALA A 64 2.30 -10.08 3.54
CA ALA A 64 2.97 -11.37 3.52
C ALA A 64 2.09 -12.53 3.06
N THR A 65 0.82 -12.53 3.45
CA THR A 65 -0.14 -13.57 3.05
C THR A 65 -0.30 -13.66 1.53
N TRP A 66 -0.12 -12.54 0.83
CA TRP A 66 -0.45 -12.38 -0.59
C TRP A 66 0.74 -12.46 -1.52
N THR A 67 1.97 -12.48 -0.99
CA THR A 67 3.19 -12.46 -1.80
C THR A 67 3.33 -13.62 -2.79
N PRO A 68 2.73 -14.82 -2.59
CA PRO A 68 2.74 -15.85 -3.63
C PRO A 68 2.04 -15.43 -4.92
N TRP A 69 1.09 -14.49 -4.86
CA TRP A 69 0.24 -14.11 -5.99
C TRP A 69 0.44 -12.69 -6.50
N ALA A 70 1.08 -11.84 -5.70
CA ALA A 70 1.11 -10.41 -6.02
C ALA A 70 2.44 -9.77 -5.66
N ARG A 71 2.79 -8.74 -6.41
CA ARG A 71 3.86 -7.80 -6.08
C ARG A 71 3.23 -6.55 -5.51
N PHE A 72 3.86 -6.02 -4.47
CA PHE A 72 3.37 -4.84 -3.75
C PHE A 72 4.34 -3.67 -3.90
N THR A 73 3.78 -2.47 -3.98
CA THR A 73 4.53 -1.22 -3.86
C THR A 73 3.87 -0.41 -2.75
N ALA A 74 4.62 -0.13 -1.70
CA ALA A 74 4.14 0.63 -0.56
C ALA A 74 4.86 1.98 -0.51
N THR A 75 4.09 3.06 -0.57
CA THR A 75 4.64 4.42 -0.55
C THR A 75 4.07 5.14 0.67
N PRO A 76 4.92 5.58 1.61
CA PRO A 76 4.44 6.42 2.71
C PRO A 76 3.92 7.73 2.15
N ILE A 77 2.78 8.17 2.67
CA ILE A 77 2.15 9.42 2.22
C ILE A 77 1.82 10.30 3.41
N ILE A 78 1.82 11.59 3.18
CA ILE A 78 1.47 12.62 4.16
C ILE A 78 0.49 13.60 3.50
N PRO A 79 -0.22 14.42 4.27
CA PRO A 79 -1.10 15.44 3.69
C PRO A 79 -0.35 16.35 2.72
N ILE A 80 -1.04 16.78 1.67
CA ILE A 80 -0.42 17.60 0.62
C ILE A 80 0.14 18.92 1.18
N GLU A 81 -0.47 19.46 2.21
CA GLU A 81 -0.02 20.67 2.86
C GLU A 81 1.36 20.50 3.50
N GLU A 82 1.64 19.33 4.06
CA GLU A 82 2.97 19.02 4.61
C GLU A 82 4.02 18.96 3.51
N THR A 83 3.73 18.28 2.40
CA THR A 83 4.68 18.20 1.29
C THR A 83 4.93 19.59 0.69
N ALA A 84 3.90 20.43 0.58
CA ALA A 84 4.04 21.79 0.11
C ALA A 84 4.92 22.64 1.06
N GLY A 85 4.73 22.48 2.37
CA GLY A 85 5.55 23.15 3.38
C GLY A 85 7.02 22.74 3.31
N ILE A 86 7.28 21.43 3.16
CA ILE A 86 8.63 20.89 3.01
C ILE A 86 9.28 21.41 1.73
N ALA A 87 8.53 21.48 0.63
CA ALA A 87 9.02 22.05 -0.62
C ALA A 87 9.42 23.53 -0.43
N GLY A 88 8.61 24.29 0.32
CA GLY A 88 8.91 25.68 0.66
C GLY A 88 10.19 25.82 1.48
N GLU A 89 10.43 24.95 2.44
CA GLU A 89 11.68 24.91 3.21
C GLU A 89 12.88 24.66 2.30
N ALA A 90 12.75 23.74 1.35
CA ALA A 90 13.82 23.45 0.40
C ALA A 90 14.13 24.64 -0.53
N VAL A 91 13.09 25.34 -0.99
CA VAL A 91 13.26 26.57 -1.78
C VAL A 91 14.00 27.62 -0.96
N ALA A 92 13.58 27.84 0.27
CA ALA A 92 14.22 28.80 1.16
C ALA A 92 15.70 28.48 1.38
N PHE A 93 16.03 27.22 1.56
CA PHE A 93 17.42 26.79 1.71
C PHE A 93 18.22 27.06 0.44
N ARG A 94 17.70 26.70 -0.72
CA ARG A 94 18.40 26.97 -1.99
C ARG A 94 18.65 28.48 -2.22
N ASP A 95 17.67 29.31 -1.88
CA ASP A 95 17.80 30.75 -2.00
C ASP A 95 18.88 31.32 -1.06
N SER A 96 19.04 30.68 0.12
CA SER A 96 20.02 31.17 1.11
C SER A 96 21.49 30.93 0.72
N VAL A 97 21.74 29.99 -0.21
CA VAL A 97 23.10 29.59 -0.62
C VAL A 97 23.47 30.04 -2.03
N SER A 98 22.63 30.80 -2.70
CA SER A 98 22.88 31.29 -4.07
C SER A 98 23.75 32.50 -4.15
#